data_ffbf2e695cde12272b3448b4c245091f
#
_entry.id   ffbf2e695cde12272b3448b4c245091f
#
_cell.length_a   1.000
_cell.length_b   1.000
_cell.length_c   1.000
_cell.angle_alpha   90.00
_cell.angle_beta   90.00
_cell.angle_gamma   90.00
#
_symmetry.space_group_name_H-M   'P 1'
#
loop_
_entity.id
_entity.type
_entity.pdbx_description
1 polymer ?
#
loop_
_entity_poly.entity_id
_entity_poly.type
_entity_poly.pdbx_seq_one_letter_code
_entity_poly.pdbx_strand_id
1 'polypeptide(L)'
;VPSSAKTLVISYVGMIAREVPVQDVLRVVLQSGTQNLEEVVVTAIGMKKQEKALGYAASTVKSEDLNAAKSGSVMSGLTGKVAGLNITSGATGSSQKVIVRGISSFSANQPLYVVDGVPIMNDFQGEDSFSNSVDFGNQANDINPEDVESVTVLKGASATALYGSR
;
A
#
# COMPACT_ATOMS: atom_id res chain seq x y z
N VAL A 1 -9.97 -19.88 -44.10
CA VAL A 1 -9.78 -18.40 -44.07
C VAL A 1 -10.50 -17.88 -45.33
N PRO A 2 -11.38 -16.85 -45.22
CA PRO A 2 -12.03 -16.29 -46.39
C PRO A 2 -10.98 -15.73 -47.35
N SER A 3 -11.17 -15.94 -48.65
CA SER A 3 -10.22 -15.59 -49.73
C SER A 3 -9.90 -14.08 -49.84
N SER A 4 -10.58 -13.25 -49.03
CA SER A 4 -10.39 -11.80 -48.96
C SER A 4 -9.54 -11.33 -47.76
N ALA A 5 -9.19 -12.22 -46.85
CA ALA A 5 -8.40 -11.87 -45.67
C ALA A 5 -6.92 -11.63 -46.04
N LYS A 6 -6.40 -10.45 -45.78
CA LYS A 6 -5.00 -10.07 -46.04
C LYS A 6 -4.09 -10.25 -44.82
N THR A 7 -4.64 -10.24 -43.63
CA THR A 7 -3.90 -10.32 -42.37
C THR A 7 -4.54 -11.31 -41.41
N LEU A 8 -3.72 -12.07 -40.72
CA LEU A 8 -4.11 -12.97 -39.64
C LEU A 8 -3.60 -12.40 -38.33
N VAL A 9 -4.50 -12.31 -37.35
CA VAL A 9 -4.15 -11.94 -35.97
C VAL A 9 -4.06 -13.24 -35.17
N ILE A 10 -2.88 -13.53 -34.66
CA ILE A 10 -2.62 -14.73 -33.86
C ILE A 10 -2.41 -14.28 -32.41
N SER A 11 -3.27 -14.79 -31.52
CA SER A 11 -3.19 -14.51 -30.09
C SER A 11 -3.23 -15.81 -29.29
N TYR A 12 -2.47 -15.85 -28.21
CA TYR A 12 -2.48 -16.96 -27.26
C TYR A 12 -2.42 -16.38 -25.83
N VAL A 13 -3.02 -17.07 -24.88
CA VAL A 13 -3.05 -16.63 -23.47
C VAL A 13 -1.63 -16.50 -22.94
N GLY A 14 -1.27 -15.32 -22.43
CA GLY A 14 0.06 -15.03 -21.90
C GLY A 14 1.10 -14.66 -22.97
N MET A 15 0.69 -14.44 -24.23
CA MET A 15 1.58 -14.03 -25.32
C MET A 15 1.10 -12.74 -26.01
N ILE A 16 2.03 -11.99 -26.57
CA ILE A 16 1.73 -10.77 -27.35
C ILE A 16 1.07 -11.17 -28.67
N ALA A 17 -0.13 -10.64 -28.92
CA ALA A 17 -0.80 -10.85 -30.19
C ALA A 17 0.05 -10.27 -31.34
N ARG A 18 0.16 -11.02 -32.43
CA ARG A 18 0.94 -10.61 -33.60
C ARG A 18 0.10 -10.69 -34.86
N GLU A 19 0.16 -9.64 -35.67
CA GLU A 19 -0.45 -9.58 -37.00
C GLU A 19 0.56 -10.03 -38.05
N VAL A 20 0.15 -10.97 -38.91
CA VAL A 20 1.01 -11.51 -39.97
C VAL A 20 0.19 -11.58 -41.26
N PRO A 21 0.79 -11.22 -42.40
CA PRO A 21 0.13 -11.37 -43.70
C PRO A 21 -0.13 -12.85 -44.01
N VAL A 22 -1.24 -13.13 -44.68
CA VAL A 22 -1.61 -14.50 -45.08
C VAL A 22 -0.64 -15.04 -46.12
N GLN A 23 -0.01 -16.17 -45.82
CA GLN A 23 0.88 -16.93 -46.70
C GLN A 23 0.52 -18.42 -46.63
N ASP A 24 0.90 -19.18 -47.66
CA ASP A 24 0.57 -20.62 -47.76
C ASP A 24 1.16 -21.45 -46.62
N VAL A 25 2.32 -21.05 -46.10
CA VAL A 25 2.94 -21.66 -44.92
C VAL A 25 3.39 -20.53 -43.96
N LEU A 26 2.83 -20.51 -42.77
CA LEU A 26 3.13 -19.53 -41.74
C LEU A 26 3.80 -20.21 -40.53
N ARG A 27 5.02 -19.80 -40.22
CA ARG A 27 5.67 -20.13 -38.96
C ARG A 27 5.75 -18.89 -38.11
N VAL A 28 4.89 -18.79 -37.11
CA VAL A 28 4.80 -17.64 -36.20
C VAL A 28 5.36 -17.99 -34.84
N VAL A 29 6.36 -17.27 -34.41
CA VAL A 29 6.89 -17.35 -33.04
C VAL A 29 6.25 -16.21 -32.24
N LEU A 30 5.42 -16.56 -31.27
CA LEU A 30 4.84 -15.62 -30.34
C LEU A 30 5.84 -15.36 -29.21
N GLN A 31 5.95 -14.10 -28.81
CA GLN A 31 6.75 -13.71 -27.65
C GLN A 31 5.89 -13.74 -26.40
N SER A 32 6.46 -14.21 -25.29
CA SER A 32 5.80 -14.18 -23.98
C SER A 32 5.43 -12.75 -23.62
N GLY A 33 4.13 -12.52 -23.43
CA GLY A 33 3.56 -11.24 -23.02
C GLY A 33 3.53 -11.10 -21.50
N THR A 34 4.59 -11.50 -20.80
CA THR A 34 4.74 -11.13 -19.41
C THR A 34 4.91 -9.62 -19.34
N GLN A 35 3.79 -8.91 -19.29
CA GLN A 35 3.79 -7.58 -18.71
C GLN A 35 4.16 -7.80 -17.23
N ASN A 36 5.43 -7.62 -16.92
CA ASN A 36 5.81 -7.30 -15.55
C ASN A 36 5.08 -6.00 -15.25
N LEU A 37 3.95 -6.09 -14.59
CA LEU A 37 3.38 -4.96 -13.89
C LEU A 37 4.44 -4.58 -12.86
N GLU A 38 5.29 -3.65 -13.22
CA GLU A 38 6.25 -3.06 -12.30
C GLU A 38 5.41 -2.32 -11.27
N GLU A 39 5.20 -2.94 -10.13
CA GLU A 39 4.50 -2.34 -9.02
C GLU A 39 5.34 -1.17 -8.53
N VAL A 40 4.87 0.02 -8.82
CA VAL A 40 5.53 1.26 -8.43
C VAL A 40 4.99 1.64 -7.07
N VAL A 41 5.85 1.62 -6.07
CA VAL A 41 5.54 2.05 -4.72
C VAL A 41 5.95 3.51 -4.55
N VAL A 42 5.06 4.30 -3.97
CA VAL A 42 5.41 5.66 -3.54
C VAL A 42 6.26 5.55 -2.29
N THR A 43 7.50 6.05 -2.35
CA THR A 43 8.37 6.06 -1.17
C THR A 43 7.98 7.19 -0.23
N ALA A 44 8.49 7.11 1.00
CA ALA A 44 8.25 8.06 2.08
C ALA A 44 8.47 9.55 1.72
N ILE A 45 9.26 9.85 0.69
CA ILE A 45 9.53 11.22 0.20
C ILE A 45 8.70 11.55 -1.05
N GLY A 46 7.64 10.79 -1.36
CA GLY A 46 6.80 11.01 -2.54
C GLY A 46 7.43 10.59 -3.88
N MET A 47 8.63 10.01 -3.88
CA MET A 47 9.26 9.51 -5.10
C MET A 47 8.71 8.13 -5.47
N LYS A 48 8.29 7.98 -6.72
CA LYS A 48 7.88 6.67 -7.27
C LYS A 48 9.11 5.83 -7.56
N LYS A 49 9.28 4.70 -6.85
CA LYS A 49 10.34 3.71 -7.10
C LYS A 49 9.73 2.34 -7.31
N GLN A 50 10.40 1.52 -8.11
CA GLN A 50 10.02 0.12 -8.24
C GLN A 50 10.24 -0.61 -6.91
N GLU A 51 9.30 -1.45 -6.51
CA GLU A 51 9.36 -2.21 -5.25
C GLU A 51 10.67 -3.01 -5.14
N LYS A 52 11.12 -3.60 -6.24
CA LYS A 52 12.40 -4.34 -6.32
C LYS A 52 13.64 -3.50 -6.03
N ALA A 53 13.56 -2.18 -6.15
CA ALA A 53 14.66 -1.25 -5.89
C ALA A 53 14.69 -0.74 -4.44
N LEU A 54 13.73 -1.16 -3.61
CA LEU A 54 13.68 -0.79 -2.20
C LEU A 54 14.52 -1.78 -1.40
N GLY A 55 15.51 -1.28 -0.68
CA GLY A 55 16.33 -2.07 0.26
C GLY A 55 15.61 -2.42 1.57
N TYR A 56 14.30 -2.20 1.66
CA TYR A 56 13.48 -2.42 2.86
C TYR A 56 12.11 -3.01 2.49
N ALA A 57 11.53 -3.72 3.46
CA ALA A 57 10.20 -4.29 3.27
C ALA A 57 9.13 -3.19 3.32
N ALA A 58 8.49 -2.94 2.20
CA ALA A 58 7.32 -2.09 2.06
C ALA A 58 6.09 -2.94 1.75
N SER A 59 4.95 -2.56 2.30
CA SER A 59 3.65 -3.15 1.95
C SER A 59 2.71 -2.03 1.59
N THR A 60 2.24 -2.01 0.35
CA THR A 60 1.32 -0.99 -0.15
C THR A 60 -0.09 -1.53 -0.23
N VAL A 61 -1.05 -0.78 0.26
CA VAL A 61 -2.48 -1.05 0.18
C VAL A 61 -3.12 0.10 -0.59
N LYS A 62 -3.84 -0.22 -1.66
CA LYS A 62 -4.52 0.77 -2.51
C LYS A 62 -5.85 1.20 -1.91
N SER A 63 -6.35 2.36 -2.35
CA SER A 63 -7.65 2.92 -1.94
C SER A 63 -8.81 1.92 -2.10
N GLU A 64 -8.84 1.17 -3.19
CA GLU A 64 -9.87 0.16 -3.45
C GLU A 64 -9.94 -0.88 -2.34
N ASP A 65 -8.78 -1.36 -1.89
CA ASP A 65 -8.68 -2.32 -0.80
C ASP A 65 -9.02 -1.69 0.54
N LEU A 66 -8.58 -0.45 0.80
CA LEU A 66 -8.89 0.28 2.04
C LEU A 66 -10.40 0.43 2.23
N ASN A 67 -11.09 0.83 1.16
CA ASN A 67 -12.51 1.15 1.17
C ASN A 67 -13.42 -0.08 1.01
N ALA A 68 -12.87 -1.25 0.68
CA ALA A 68 -13.64 -2.49 0.53
C ALA A 68 -14.48 -2.84 1.77
N ALA A 69 -14.00 -2.52 2.95
CA ALA A 69 -14.69 -2.78 4.23
C ALA A 69 -15.53 -1.59 4.73
N LYS A 70 -15.58 -0.46 4.00
CA LYS A 70 -16.26 0.80 4.42
C LYS A 70 -15.97 1.16 5.87
N SER A 71 -14.71 1.06 6.28
CA SER A 71 -14.28 1.41 7.61
C SER A 71 -14.28 2.92 7.80
N GLY A 72 -14.68 3.39 8.98
CA GLY A 72 -14.71 4.82 9.29
C GLY A 72 -13.34 5.46 9.46
N SER A 73 -12.24 4.69 9.38
CA SER A 73 -10.88 5.20 9.53
C SER A 73 -9.90 4.41 8.66
N VAL A 74 -8.87 5.09 8.18
CA VAL A 74 -7.78 4.50 7.38
C VAL A 74 -7.11 3.33 8.11
N MET A 75 -6.88 3.49 9.40
CA MET A 75 -6.23 2.45 10.23
C MET A 75 -7.09 1.19 10.31
N SER A 76 -8.39 1.33 10.53
CA SER A 76 -9.31 0.18 10.52
C SER A 76 -9.31 -0.54 9.17
N GLY A 77 -9.21 0.20 8.08
CA GLY A 77 -9.12 -0.34 6.72
C GLY A 77 -7.85 -1.15 6.45
N LEU A 78 -6.76 -0.92 7.20
CA LEU A 78 -5.51 -1.66 7.11
C LEU A 78 -5.50 -2.98 7.89
N THR A 79 -6.48 -3.18 8.79
CA THR A 79 -6.54 -4.37 9.64
C THR A 79 -6.60 -5.65 8.80
N GLY A 80 -5.68 -6.57 9.05
CA GLY A 80 -5.59 -7.85 8.33
C GLY A 80 -5.00 -7.79 6.92
N LYS A 81 -4.73 -6.59 6.37
CA LYS A 81 -4.19 -6.43 5.00
C LYS A 81 -2.67 -6.33 4.96
N VAL A 82 -2.05 -5.92 6.06
CA VAL A 82 -0.60 -5.76 6.15
C VAL A 82 -0.02 -6.73 7.18
N ALA A 83 0.84 -7.63 6.73
CA ALA A 83 1.48 -8.59 7.62
C ALA A 83 2.34 -7.90 8.69
N GLY A 84 2.22 -8.31 9.95
CA GLY A 84 2.95 -7.75 11.09
C GLY A 84 2.47 -6.37 11.55
N LEU A 85 1.28 -5.95 11.12
CA LEU A 85 0.59 -4.77 11.62
C LEU A 85 -0.52 -5.24 12.57
N ASN A 86 -0.48 -4.77 13.80
CA ASN A 86 -1.52 -4.99 14.80
C ASN A 86 -2.19 -3.66 15.13
N ILE A 87 -3.51 -3.60 14.94
CA ILE A 87 -4.30 -2.42 15.17
C ILE A 87 -5.34 -2.76 16.24
N THR A 88 -5.28 -2.04 17.35
CA THR A 88 -6.25 -2.16 18.42
C THR A 88 -7.07 -0.88 18.48
N SER A 89 -8.37 -1.03 18.28
CA SER A 89 -9.32 0.07 18.36
C SER A 89 -10.11 -0.05 19.68
N GLY A 90 -10.32 1.07 20.33
CA GLY A 90 -11.28 1.17 21.43
C GLY A 90 -12.72 1.39 20.94
N ALA A 91 -13.47 2.24 21.59
CA ALA A 91 -14.81 2.66 21.17
C ALA A 91 -14.73 3.44 19.83
N THR A 92 -15.87 3.57 19.16
CA THR A 92 -15.97 4.37 17.93
C THR A 92 -15.54 5.81 18.21
N GLY A 93 -14.55 6.30 17.43
CA GLY A 93 -13.99 7.63 17.62
C GLY A 93 -12.83 7.74 18.61
N SER A 94 -12.49 6.66 19.33
CA SER A 94 -11.32 6.64 20.21
C SER A 94 -10.01 6.49 19.45
N SER A 95 -8.90 6.78 20.11
CA SER A 95 -7.56 6.59 19.58
C SER A 95 -7.31 5.14 19.17
N GLN A 96 -6.70 4.96 18.03
CA GLN A 96 -6.29 3.64 17.54
C GLN A 96 -4.81 3.42 17.83
N LYS A 97 -4.50 2.33 18.50
CA LYS A 97 -3.13 1.91 18.77
C LYS A 97 -2.65 1.02 17.63
N VAL A 98 -1.63 1.48 16.94
CA VAL A 98 -1.00 0.76 15.83
C VAL A 98 0.39 0.29 16.25
N ILE A 99 0.66 -1.00 16.09
CA ILE A 99 1.94 -1.62 16.44
C ILE A 99 2.46 -2.33 15.20
N VAL A 100 3.68 -2.01 14.79
CA VAL A 100 4.37 -2.63 13.66
C VAL A 100 5.41 -3.61 14.17
N ARG A 101 5.30 -4.89 13.79
CA ARG A 101 6.22 -5.99 14.20
C ARG A 101 6.30 -6.25 15.70
N GLY A 102 5.28 -5.89 16.47
CA GLY A 102 5.21 -6.14 17.90
C GLY A 102 5.83 -5.02 18.75
N ILE A 103 5.79 -5.22 20.06
CA ILE A 103 6.28 -4.28 21.05
C ILE A 103 7.78 -4.48 21.20
N SER A 104 8.59 -3.48 20.88
CA SER A 104 10.05 -3.52 20.96
C SER A 104 10.65 -2.52 21.95
N SER A 105 9.85 -1.56 22.43
CA SER A 105 10.28 -0.51 23.35
C SER A 105 9.32 -0.39 24.53
N PHE A 106 9.83 0.08 25.66
CA PHE A 106 9.01 0.35 26.83
C PHE A 106 8.20 1.66 26.72
N SER A 107 8.67 2.63 25.93
CA SER A 107 8.06 3.96 25.90
C SER A 107 7.51 4.39 24.55
N ALA A 108 8.02 3.88 23.44
CA ALA A 108 7.60 4.31 22.11
C ALA A 108 7.45 3.12 21.17
N ASN A 109 6.21 2.68 20.97
CA ASN A 109 5.90 1.56 20.07
C ASN A 109 4.94 1.97 18.94
N GLN A 110 4.62 3.27 18.84
CA GLN A 110 3.77 3.75 17.76
C GLN A 110 4.59 4.05 16.51
N PRO A 111 4.06 3.78 15.31
CA PRO A 111 4.72 4.12 14.07
C PRO A 111 4.66 5.63 13.83
N LEU A 112 5.60 6.15 13.07
CA LEU A 112 5.52 7.49 12.52
C LEU A 112 4.50 7.51 11.37
N TYR A 113 3.62 8.48 11.38
CA TYR A 113 2.66 8.73 10.32
C TYR A 113 3.16 9.85 9.43
N VAL A 114 3.05 9.64 8.13
CA VAL A 114 3.49 10.62 7.12
C VAL A 114 2.38 10.76 6.08
N VAL A 115 1.90 11.96 5.88
CA VAL A 115 0.88 12.30 4.88
C VAL A 115 1.52 13.19 3.84
N ASP A 116 1.50 12.78 2.58
CA ASP A 116 2.10 13.49 1.45
C ASP A 116 3.56 13.93 1.68
N GLY A 117 4.33 13.08 2.37
CA GLY A 117 5.73 13.35 2.70
C GLY A 117 5.95 14.19 3.97
N VAL A 118 4.90 14.70 4.61
CA VAL A 118 4.96 15.48 5.84
C VAL A 118 4.67 14.59 7.04
N PRO A 119 5.58 14.47 8.01
CA PRO A 119 5.32 13.73 9.23
C PRO A 119 4.26 14.45 10.08
N ILE A 120 3.27 13.71 10.56
CA ILE A 120 2.26 14.19 11.49
C ILE A 120 2.51 13.62 12.89
N MET A 121 2.23 14.43 13.90
CA MET A 121 2.25 13.97 15.29
C MET A 121 0.95 13.22 15.58
N ASN A 122 1.09 11.99 16.04
CA ASN A 122 -0.06 11.15 16.39
C ASN A 122 0.00 10.78 17.87
N ASP A 123 0.28 11.78 18.72
CA ASP A 123 0.35 11.57 20.16
C ASP A 123 -1.05 11.35 20.74
N PHE A 124 -1.12 10.44 21.71
CA PHE A 124 -2.34 10.29 22.49
C PHE A 124 -2.59 11.56 23.30
N GLN A 125 -3.66 12.23 22.99
CA GLN A 125 -4.16 13.30 23.86
C GLN A 125 -4.93 12.66 25.01
N GLY A 126 -4.27 12.38 26.12
CA GLY A 126 -4.97 11.85 27.28
C GLY A 126 -4.21 10.94 28.24
N GLU A 127 -2.90 10.77 28.11
CA GLU A 127 -2.11 10.03 29.12
C GLU A 127 -1.63 10.89 30.30
N ASP A 128 -2.43 11.78 30.81
CA ASP A 128 -2.20 12.29 32.16
C ASP A 128 -2.81 11.32 33.15
N SER A 129 -1.96 10.57 33.82
CA SER A 129 -2.27 9.47 34.77
C SER A 129 -3.19 9.86 35.95
N PHE A 130 -3.70 11.06 36.02
CA PHE A 130 -4.49 11.56 37.13
C PHE A 130 -5.87 12.12 36.76
N SER A 131 -6.18 12.30 35.53
CA SER A 131 -7.50 12.71 35.06
C SER A 131 -8.19 11.55 34.39
N ASN A 132 -9.47 11.38 34.68
CA ASN A 132 -10.40 10.51 33.96
C ASN A 132 -10.61 11.12 32.57
N SER A 133 -9.54 11.10 31.76
CA SER A 133 -9.48 11.80 30.49
C SER A 133 -10.22 10.99 29.43
N VAL A 134 -11.19 11.63 28.85
CA VAL A 134 -11.95 11.11 27.71
C VAL A 134 -10.99 11.06 26.52
N ASP A 135 -10.87 9.90 25.89
CA ASP A 135 -10.10 9.72 24.67
C ASP A 135 -10.88 10.34 23.49
N PHE A 136 -10.39 11.45 22.97
CA PHE A 136 -10.96 12.16 21.82
C PHE A 136 -10.47 11.67 20.46
N GLY A 137 -9.70 10.60 20.42
CA GLY A 137 -9.09 10.10 19.20
C GLY A 137 -7.69 10.67 18.96
N ASN A 138 -7.09 10.24 17.86
CA ASN A 138 -5.77 10.70 17.41
C ASN A 138 -5.87 11.26 16.00
N GLN A 139 -4.90 12.09 15.60
CA GLN A 139 -4.91 12.78 14.30
C GLN A 139 -5.01 11.83 13.09
N ALA A 140 -4.55 10.60 13.22
CA ALA A 140 -4.70 9.60 12.16
C ALA A 140 -6.17 9.22 11.89
N ASN A 141 -7.08 9.44 12.84
CA ASN A 141 -8.51 9.20 12.65
C ASN A 141 -9.21 10.31 11.87
N ASP A 142 -8.62 11.50 11.80
CA ASP A 142 -9.18 12.65 11.08
C ASP A 142 -9.00 12.53 9.56
N ILE A 143 -8.17 11.57 9.13
CA ILE A 143 -7.93 11.32 7.71
C ILE A 143 -9.10 10.51 7.15
N ASN A 144 -9.80 11.10 6.16
CA ASN A 144 -10.87 10.40 5.48
C ASN A 144 -10.30 9.29 4.56
N PRO A 145 -10.72 8.03 4.74
CA PRO A 145 -10.25 6.92 3.89
C PRO A 145 -10.52 7.11 2.39
N GLU A 146 -11.57 7.85 2.03
CA GLU A 146 -11.94 8.09 0.63
C GLU A 146 -10.98 9.05 -0.09
N ASP A 147 -10.28 9.90 0.66
CA ASP A 147 -9.30 10.85 0.12
C ASP A 147 -7.90 10.25 -0.04
N VAL A 148 -7.71 9.00 0.45
CA VAL A 148 -6.42 8.32 0.42
C VAL A 148 -6.27 7.48 -0.85
N GLU A 149 -5.28 7.77 -1.69
CA GLU A 149 -4.94 6.98 -2.89
C GLU A 149 -4.30 5.63 -2.53
N SER A 150 -3.36 5.65 -1.60
CA SER A 150 -2.68 4.45 -1.14
C SER A 150 -2.00 4.67 0.21
N VAL A 151 -1.82 3.58 0.96
CA VAL A 151 -1.03 3.57 2.20
C VAL A 151 0.14 2.62 2.04
N THR A 152 1.34 3.13 2.26
CA THR A 152 2.56 2.32 2.26
C THR A 152 3.10 2.17 3.68
N VAL A 153 3.15 0.94 4.15
CA VAL A 153 3.72 0.60 5.47
C VAL A 153 5.17 0.16 5.29
N LEU A 154 6.07 0.98 5.79
CA LEU A 154 7.51 0.73 5.78
C LEU A 154 7.92 -0.03 7.04
N LYS A 155 8.77 -1.04 6.90
CA LYS A 155 9.17 -1.92 8.02
C LYS A 155 10.69 -2.09 8.03
N GLY A 156 11.30 -1.90 9.21
CA GLY A 156 12.71 -2.15 9.44
C GLY A 156 13.59 -0.92 9.58
N ALA A 157 14.83 -1.12 9.96
CA ALA A 157 15.79 -0.06 10.28
C ALA A 157 16.09 0.88 9.11
N SER A 158 16.07 0.38 7.89
CA SER A 158 16.29 1.20 6.69
C SER A 158 15.13 2.16 6.41
N ALA A 159 13.92 1.85 6.87
CA ALA A 159 12.78 2.77 6.79
C ALA A 159 12.93 3.92 7.81
N THR A 160 13.44 3.62 9.01
CA THR A 160 13.70 4.64 10.04
C THR A 160 14.87 5.57 9.67
N ALA A 161 15.78 5.13 8.80
CA ALA A 161 16.86 5.97 8.31
C ALA A 161 16.36 7.18 7.48
N LEU A 162 15.17 7.11 6.92
CA LEU A 162 14.58 8.21 6.13
C LEU A 162 14.01 9.33 7.01
N TYR A 163 13.46 9.00 8.16
CA TYR A 163 12.78 9.95 9.06
C TYR A 163 13.43 10.05 10.44
N GLY A 164 14.54 9.39 10.65
CA GLY A 164 15.22 9.34 11.92
C GLY A 164 14.67 8.27 12.88
N SER A 165 15.38 8.10 13.99
CA SER A 165 14.97 7.24 15.10
C SER A 165 14.00 8.04 16.00
N ARG A 166 12.74 7.74 15.90
CA ARG A 166 11.72 8.20 16.84
C ARG A 166 11.08 7.01 17.52
#